data_6df5931780bda7605f67008695c6dd53
#
_entry.id   6df5931780bda7605f67008695c6dd53
#
_cell.length_a   1.000
_cell.length_b   1.000
_cell.length_c   1.000
_cell.angle_alpha   90.00
_cell.angle_beta   90.00
_cell.angle_gamma   90.00
#
_symmetry.space_group_name_H-M   'P 1'
#
loop_
_entity.id
_entity.type
_entity.pdbx_description
1 polymer ?
#
loop_
_entity_poly.entity_id
_entity_poly.type
_entity_poly.pdbx_seq_one_letter_code
_entity_poly.pdbx_strand_id
1 'polypeptide(L)'
;MLTAPEDHGWTGSVATFAKEKIEEVNDDGTYSAELITSADAAEQIVNIEDIIAAGEDNIAVVIQPIDDTVQSAIQQLVDAEIPYVAFDRIIDGVADSAVSNVKGDNEGIGAACAAYYTEQGMKPGDAVYVYEGDTSSVTTLRDEGFTKYLTGELEYDGKTIADDAKWSEDDLKSITYSGAMNWSRSDTKTAYESLLGDASNADIKWFYAEDDELAMGILEALQGGGIDDATKEKFLGNAPYLTGCGGLDELYAVLRGESFTDIADQFGGIVSVTYSPAMIQTAIQDMVDYLDGKDVEQDHVIACEIVNKDNVKDYPSF
;
A
#
# COMPACT_ATOMS: atom_id res chain seq x y z
N MET A 1 -9.20 -19.73 -2.97
CA MET A 1 -8.45 -18.46 -2.89
C MET A 1 -7.86 -18.31 -1.51
N LEU A 2 -6.60 -17.93 -1.38
CA LEU A 2 -5.86 -17.78 -0.11
C LEU A 2 -5.50 -16.32 0.11
N THR A 3 -5.94 -15.70 1.22
CA THR A 3 -5.64 -14.31 1.56
C THR A 3 -4.94 -14.20 2.92
N ALA A 4 -4.35 -13.02 3.16
CA ALA A 4 -3.87 -12.58 4.45
C ALA A 4 -5.04 -12.42 5.45
N PRO A 5 -4.77 -12.25 6.77
CA PRO A 5 -5.82 -12.07 7.77
C PRO A 5 -6.64 -10.80 7.54
N GLU A 6 -7.89 -10.83 7.97
CA GLU A 6 -8.82 -9.69 7.90
C GLU A 6 -8.64 -8.77 9.14
N ASP A 7 -7.41 -8.37 9.45
CA ASP A 7 -7.05 -7.73 10.71
C ASP A 7 -6.93 -6.20 10.67
N HIS A 8 -6.95 -5.61 9.48
CA HIS A 8 -6.98 -4.15 9.27
C HIS A 8 -7.87 -3.76 8.08
N GLY A 9 -8.14 -2.47 7.93
CA GLY A 9 -9.12 -1.95 6.97
C GLY A 9 -8.91 -2.44 5.54
N TRP A 10 -7.68 -2.38 5.02
CA TRP A 10 -7.38 -2.79 3.65
C TRP A 10 -7.58 -4.30 3.43
N THR A 11 -7.03 -5.17 4.28
CA THR A 11 -7.17 -6.63 4.14
C THR A 11 -8.61 -7.11 4.39
N GLY A 12 -9.34 -6.47 5.32
CA GLY A 12 -10.77 -6.71 5.51
C GLY A 12 -11.57 -6.37 4.24
N SER A 13 -11.21 -5.30 3.56
CA SER A 13 -11.83 -4.90 2.30
C SER A 13 -11.44 -5.82 1.15
N VAL A 14 -10.20 -6.31 1.09
CA VAL A 14 -9.79 -7.39 0.15
C VAL A 14 -10.70 -8.59 0.29
N ALA A 15 -10.96 -9.06 1.52
CA ALA A 15 -11.82 -10.21 1.75
C ALA A 15 -13.27 -9.93 1.32
N THR A 16 -13.77 -8.70 1.49
CA THR A 16 -15.09 -8.29 1.03
C THR A 16 -15.20 -8.35 -0.50
N PHE A 17 -14.28 -7.69 -1.21
CA PHE A 17 -14.25 -7.71 -2.68
C PHE A 17 -13.99 -9.11 -3.25
N ALA A 18 -13.20 -9.93 -2.54
CA ALA A 18 -13.03 -11.33 -2.92
C ALA A 18 -14.33 -12.11 -2.84
N LYS A 19 -15.10 -11.96 -1.74
CA LYS A 19 -16.39 -12.64 -1.55
C LYS A 19 -17.38 -12.25 -2.66
N GLU A 20 -17.47 -10.97 -2.98
CA GLU A 20 -18.33 -10.47 -4.07
C GLU A 20 -17.97 -11.12 -5.42
N LYS A 21 -16.68 -11.15 -5.77
CA LYS A 21 -16.24 -11.75 -7.05
C LYS A 21 -16.40 -13.26 -7.07
N ILE A 22 -16.20 -13.94 -5.94
CA ILE A 22 -16.45 -15.37 -5.78
C ILE A 22 -17.95 -15.70 -5.98
N GLU A 23 -18.86 -14.88 -5.44
CA GLU A 23 -20.30 -15.05 -5.69
C GLU A 23 -20.62 -14.94 -7.18
N GLU A 24 -20.07 -13.94 -7.89
CA GLU A 24 -20.22 -13.78 -9.33
C GLU A 24 -19.74 -15.02 -10.11
N VAL A 25 -18.52 -15.52 -9.77
CA VAL A 25 -17.93 -16.72 -10.41
C VAL A 25 -18.78 -17.96 -10.17
N ASN A 26 -19.30 -18.13 -8.94
CA ASN A 26 -20.13 -19.27 -8.58
C ASN A 26 -21.52 -19.20 -9.22
N ASP A 27 -22.10 -18.01 -9.38
CA ASP A 27 -23.41 -17.81 -10.00
C ASP A 27 -23.40 -18.14 -11.51
N ASP A 28 -22.27 -17.96 -12.20
CA ASP A 28 -22.11 -18.42 -13.58
C ASP A 28 -22.15 -19.97 -13.69
N GLY A 29 -21.75 -20.66 -12.64
CA GLY A 29 -21.86 -22.13 -12.55
C GLY A 29 -20.81 -22.90 -13.36
N THR A 30 -19.86 -22.22 -14.00
CA THR A 30 -18.75 -22.84 -14.72
C THR A 30 -17.65 -23.30 -13.74
N TYR A 31 -17.36 -22.49 -12.75
CA TYR A 31 -16.37 -22.73 -11.72
C TYR A 31 -17.01 -22.74 -10.34
N SER A 32 -16.31 -23.34 -9.36
CA SER A 32 -16.65 -23.27 -7.95
C SER A 32 -15.47 -22.69 -7.19
N ALA A 33 -15.63 -21.52 -6.60
CA ALA A 33 -14.60 -20.79 -5.89
C ALA A 33 -14.96 -20.63 -4.41
N GLU A 34 -13.96 -20.64 -3.55
CA GLU A 34 -14.09 -20.37 -2.12
C GLU A 34 -12.95 -19.45 -1.62
N LEU A 35 -13.21 -18.73 -0.53
CA LEU A 35 -12.22 -17.91 0.16
C LEU A 35 -11.72 -18.64 1.40
N ILE A 36 -10.38 -18.72 1.54
CA ILE A 36 -9.70 -19.21 2.74
C ILE A 36 -8.81 -18.06 3.22
N THR A 37 -9.02 -17.60 4.43
CA THR A 37 -8.15 -16.63 5.10
C THR A 37 -7.19 -17.37 6.02
N SER A 38 -5.96 -16.85 6.16
CA SER A 38 -4.92 -17.43 7.02
C SER A 38 -4.50 -16.39 8.05
N ALA A 39 -4.40 -16.78 9.31
CA ALA A 39 -4.01 -15.84 10.38
C ALA A 39 -2.53 -15.44 10.32
N ASP A 40 -1.69 -16.32 9.77
CA ASP A 40 -0.26 -16.08 9.59
C ASP A 40 0.31 -16.93 8.43
N ALA A 41 1.59 -16.72 8.12
CA ALA A 41 2.28 -17.46 7.06
C ALA A 41 2.33 -18.96 7.30
N ALA A 42 2.43 -19.40 8.56
CA ALA A 42 2.46 -20.83 8.88
C ALA A 42 1.12 -21.51 8.57
N GLU A 43 0.00 -20.87 8.90
CA GLU A 43 -1.33 -21.36 8.53
C GLU A 43 -1.53 -21.30 7.01
N GLN A 44 -1.03 -20.27 6.33
CA GLN A 44 -1.13 -20.20 4.87
C GLN A 44 -0.35 -21.34 4.19
N ILE A 45 0.83 -21.70 4.69
CA ILE A 45 1.59 -22.85 4.21
C ILE A 45 0.77 -24.15 4.38
N VAL A 46 0.18 -24.37 5.55
CA VAL A 46 -0.66 -25.55 5.81
C VAL A 46 -1.85 -25.61 4.85
N ASN A 47 -2.52 -24.48 4.61
CA ASN A 47 -3.64 -24.40 3.68
C ASN A 47 -3.23 -24.76 2.24
N ILE A 48 -2.04 -24.34 1.81
CA ILE A 48 -1.49 -24.72 0.49
C ILE A 48 -1.21 -26.23 0.44
N GLU A 49 -0.57 -26.78 1.48
CA GLU A 49 -0.26 -28.22 1.57
C GLU A 49 -1.54 -29.06 1.57
N ASP A 50 -2.59 -28.62 2.24
CA ASP A 50 -3.89 -29.30 2.27
C ASP A 50 -4.56 -29.29 0.89
N ILE A 51 -4.50 -28.18 0.14
CA ILE A 51 -4.98 -28.11 -1.24
C ILE A 51 -4.25 -29.13 -2.13
N ILE A 52 -2.93 -29.21 -2.03
CA ILE A 52 -2.13 -30.16 -2.81
C ILE A 52 -2.47 -31.60 -2.40
N ALA A 53 -2.58 -31.85 -1.08
CA ALA A 53 -2.86 -33.18 -0.54
C ALA A 53 -4.27 -33.72 -0.88
N ALA A 54 -5.24 -32.80 -1.09
CA ALA A 54 -6.59 -33.17 -1.52
C ALA A 54 -6.58 -33.87 -2.88
N GLY A 55 -5.60 -33.57 -3.75
CA GLY A 55 -5.38 -34.26 -5.01
C GLY A 55 -6.57 -34.21 -5.96
N GLU A 56 -7.37 -33.14 -5.86
CA GLU A 56 -8.50 -32.94 -6.75
C GLU A 56 -8.03 -32.52 -8.15
N ASP A 57 -8.71 -32.98 -9.16
CA ASP A 57 -8.46 -32.57 -10.56
C ASP A 57 -8.99 -31.15 -10.80
N ASN A 58 -8.29 -30.38 -11.64
CA ASN A 58 -8.70 -29.04 -12.08
C ASN A 58 -8.79 -27.99 -10.94
N ILE A 59 -7.83 -27.98 -10.03
CA ILE A 59 -7.65 -26.94 -9.02
C ILE A 59 -6.84 -25.76 -9.61
N ALA A 60 -7.18 -24.54 -9.19
CA ALA A 60 -6.41 -23.33 -9.44
C ALA A 60 -6.41 -22.47 -8.17
N VAL A 61 -5.34 -21.69 -7.94
CA VAL A 61 -5.16 -20.91 -6.72
C VAL A 61 -4.95 -19.43 -7.05
N VAL A 62 -5.72 -18.54 -6.40
CA VAL A 62 -5.39 -17.11 -6.32
C VAL A 62 -4.86 -16.86 -4.92
N ILE A 63 -3.67 -16.30 -4.78
CA ILE A 63 -2.99 -16.16 -3.48
C ILE A 63 -2.47 -14.74 -3.26
N GLN A 64 -2.76 -14.21 -2.08
CA GLN A 64 -2.05 -13.09 -1.48
C GLN A 64 -1.01 -13.65 -0.51
N PRO A 65 0.29 -13.73 -0.87
CA PRO A 65 1.29 -14.21 0.08
C PRO A 65 1.36 -13.30 1.32
N ILE A 66 1.41 -13.90 2.50
CA ILE A 66 1.52 -13.12 3.74
C ILE A 66 2.92 -12.50 3.85
N ASP A 67 3.96 -13.29 3.54
CA ASP A 67 5.35 -12.87 3.46
C ASP A 67 6.18 -13.84 2.61
N ASP A 68 7.48 -13.60 2.47
CA ASP A 68 8.40 -14.40 1.65
C ASP A 68 8.60 -15.85 2.18
N THR A 69 8.24 -16.14 3.43
CA THR A 69 8.38 -17.49 4.00
C THR A 69 7.43 -18.50 3.35
N VAL A 70 6.36 -18.04 2.68
CA VAL A 70 5.43 -18.90 1.92
C VAL A 70 6.01 -19.36 0.57
N GLN A 71 7.16 -18.83 0.12
CA GLN A 71 7.74 -19.17 -1.18
C GLN A 71 7.85 -20.67 -1.43
N SER A 72 8.32 -21.42 -0.43
CA SER A 72 8.49 -22.88 -0.58
C SER A 72 7.18 -23.63 -0.76
N ALA A 73 6.09 -23.14 -0.19
CA ALA A 73 4.76 -23.73 -0.36
C ALA A 73 4.18 -23.39 -1.75
N ILE A 74 4.38 -22.15 -2.22
CA ILE A 74 3.99 -21.77 -3.59
C ILE A 74 4.78 -22.61 -4.62
N GLN A 75 6.08 -22.87 -4.38
CA GLN A 75 6.86 -23.77 -5.23
C GLN A 75 6.26 -25.19 -5.30
N GLN A 76 5.65 -25.68 -4.23
CA GLN A 76 4.96 -26.98 -4.26
C GLN A 76 3.69 -26.95 -5.14
N LEU A 77 2.98 -25.80 -5.27
CA LEU A 77 1.90 -25.67 -6.28
C LEU A 77 2.45 -25.83 -7.69
N VAL A 78 3.60 -25.16 -7.97
CA VAL A 78 4.28 -25.28 -9.27
C VAL A 78 4.69 -26.71 -9.57
N ASP A 79 5.31 -27.40 -8.60
CA ASP A 79 5.75 -28.79 -8.72
C ASP A 79 4.57 -29.76 -8.91
N ALA A 80 3.39 -29.42 -8.38
CA ALA A 80 2.14 -30.16 -8.53
C ALA A 80 1.36 -29.79 -9.81
N GLU A 81 1.90 -28.89 -10.66
CA GLU A 81 1.26 -28.37 -11.87
C GLU A 81 -0.10 -27.68 -11.58
N ILE A 82 -0.28 -27.12 -10.39
CA ILE A 82 -1.46 -26.33 -10.01
C ILE A 82 -1.22 -24.87 -10.41
N PRO A 83 -1.99 -24.30 -11.38
CA PRO A 83 -1.83 -22.92 -11.76
C PRO A 83 -2.20 -21.96 -10.63
N TYR A 84 -1.44 -20.87 -10.50
CA TYR A 84 -1.75 -19.84 -9.52
C TYR A 84 -1.59 -18.42 -10.08
N VAL A 85 -2.38 -17.50 -9.52
CA VAL A 85 -2.24 -16.05 -9.68
C VAL A 85 -1.78 -15.49 -8.34
N ALA A 86 -0.69 -14.74 -8.34
CA ALA A 86 -0.23 -14.00 -7.16
C ALA A 86 -0.87 -12.60 -7.15
N PHE A 87 -1.18 -12.09 -5.97
CA PHE A 87 -1.83 -10.81 -5.79
C PHE A 87 -1.16 -10.01 -4.67
N ASP A 88 -1.05 -8.68 -4.84
CA ASP A 88 -0.52 -7.70 -3.89
C ASP A 88 0.99 -7.88 -3.61
N ARG A 89 1.38 -8.90 -2.86
CA ARG A 89 2.77 -9.23 -2.56
C ARG A 89 3.26 -10.28 -3.54
N ILE A 90 4.29 -9.92 -4.30
CA ILE A 90 4.88 -10.81 -5.31
C ILE A 90 6.23 -11.30 -4.79
N ILE A 91 6.40 -12.61 -4.74
CA ILE A 91 7.63 -13.26 -4.30
C ILE A 91 8.48 -13.59 -5.54
N ASP A 92 9.59 -12.88 -5.73
CA ASP A 92 10.45 -12.97 -6.91
C ASP A 92 10.87 -14.39 -7.28
N GLY A 93 11.16 -15.22 -6.26
CA GLY A 93 11.64 -16.58 -6.48
C GLY A 93 10.63 -17.53 -7.16
N VAL A 94 9.34 -17.16 -7.24
CA VAL A 94 8.27 -17.95 -7.86
C VAL A 94 7.41 -17.11 -8.84
N ALA A 95 7.66 -15.83 -8.97
CA ALA A 95 6.88 -14.91 -9.80
C ALA A 95 6.77 -15.35 -11.27
N ASP A 96 7.87 -15.82 -11.86
CA ASP A 96 7.91 -16.28 -13.26
C ASP A 96 7.02 -17.51 -13.53
N SER A 97 6.64 -18.24 -12.49
CA SER A 97 5.80 -19.44 -12.59
C SER A 97 4.30 -19.14 -12.43
N ALA A 98 3.95 -17.92 -12.02
CA ALA A 98 2.56 -17.49 -11.89
C ALA A 98 1.89 -17.33 -13.26
N VAL A 99 0.61 -17.60 -13.33
CA VAL A 99 -0.23 -17.25 -14.49
C VAL A 99 -0.28 -15.72 -14.64
N SER A 100 -0.46 -15.01 -13.52
CA SER A 100 -0.43 -13.55 -13.45
C SER A 100 0.07 -13.10 -12.07
N ASN A 101 0.78 -11.98 -12.04
CA ASN A 101 1.19 -11.25 -10.85
C ASN A 101 0.43 -9.93 -10.82
N VAL A 102 -0.72 -9.89 -10.14
CA VAL A 102 -1.55 -8.68 -10.04
C VAL A 102 -1.10 -7.85 -8.87
N LYS A 103 -0.55 -6.67 -9.15
CA LYS A 103 0.03 -5.78 -8.14
C LYS A 103 -0.25 -4.32 -8.45
N GLY A 104 -0.28 -3.48 -7.43
CA GLY A 104 -0.22 -2.04 -7.64
C GLY A 104 1.20 -1.59 -8.00
N ASP A 105 1.31 -0.44 -8.61
CA ASP A 105 2.59 0.19 -8.93
C ASP A 105 3.23 0.81 -7.67
N ASN A 106 3.84 -0.05 -6.83
CA ASN A 106 4.43 0.39 -5.57
C ASN A 106 5.61 1.37 -5.76
N GLU A 107 6.44 1.20 -6.80
CA GLU A 107 7.46 2.21 -7.13
C GLU A 107 6.80 3.52 -7.59
N GLY A 108 5.75 3.44 -8.40
CA GLY A 108 4.96 4.59 -8.83
C GLY A 108 4.30 5.33 -7.66
N ILE A 109 3.87 4.62 -6.59
CA ILE A 109 3.33 5.24 -5.37
C ILE A 109 4.40 6.10 -4.68
N GLY A 110 5.60 5.56 -4.47
CA GLY A 110 6.71 6.32 -3.90
C GLY A 110 7.07 7.53 -4.76
N ALA A 111 7.16 7.32 -6.09
CA ALA A 111 7.42 8.39 -7.05
C ALA A 111 6.32 9.47 -7.04
N ALA A 112 5.05 9.09 -6.93
CA ALA A 112 3.91 10.01 -6.82
C ALA A 112 4.02 10.91 -5.58
N CYS A 113 4.36 10.33 -4.42
CA CYS A 113 4.56 11.08 -3.19
C CYS A 113 5.72 12.07 -3.30
N ALA A 114 6.87 11.63 -3.86
CA ALA A 114 8.02 12.50 -4.09
C ALA A 114 7.72 13.60 -5.10
N ALA A 115 7.03 13.27 -6.20
CA ALA A 115 6.59 14.24 -7.21
C ALA A 115 5.67 15.30 -6.60
N TYR A 116 4.68 14.87 -5.82
CA TYR A 116 3.79 15.77 -5.11
C TYR A 116 4.57 16.74 -4.21
N TYR A 117 5.49 16.24 -3.39
CA TYR A 117 6.28 17.10 -2.50
C TYR A 117 7.17 18.09 -3.26
N THR A 118 7.82 17.66 -4.33
CA THR A 118 8.66 18.55 -5.14
C THR A 118 7.82 19.64 -5.82
N GLU A 119 6.61 19.33 -6.29
CA GLU A 119 5.66 20.32 -6.81
C GLU A 119 5.19 21.30 -5.74
N GLN A 120 5.11 20.87 -4.46
CA GLN A 120 4.81 21.74 -3.34
C GLN A 120 6.02 22.49 -2.80
N GLY A 121 7.18 22.35 -3.42
CA GLY A 121 8.38 23.15 -3.15
C GLY A 121 9.39 22.49 -2.20
N MET A 122 9.33 21.18 -1.98
CA MET A 122 10.39 20.41 -1.32
C MET A 122 11.70 20.56 -2.11
N LYS A 123 12.80 20.69 -1.39
CA LYS A 123 14.13 20.91 -1.98
C LYS A 123 15.13 19.85 -1.54
N PRO A 124 16.20 19.62 -2.33
CA PRO A 124 17.27 18.73 -1.92
C PRO A 124 17.78 19.03 -0.50
N GLY A 125 17.83 18.00 0.34
CA GLY A 125 18.27 18.09 1.72
C GLY A 125 17.21 18.55 2.74
N ASP A 126 15.97 18.84 2.33
CA ASP A 126 14.87 19.05 3.28
C ASP A 126 14.62 17.79 4.10
N ALA A 127 14.29 17.96 5.39
CA ALA A 127 13.98 16.83 6.25
C ALA A 127 12.64 16.17 5.86
N VAL A 128 12.68 14.89 5.56
CA VAL A 128 11.50 14.05 5.30
C VAL A 128 11.43 12.97 6.37
N TYR A 129 10.25 12.69 6.89
CA TYR A 129 10.01 11.56 7.77
C TYR A 129 9.06 10.56 7.11
N VAL A 130 9.52 9.31 6.96
CA VAL A 130 8.77 8.21 6.35
C VAL A 130 8.26 7.30 7.44
N TYR A 131 6.96 7.04 7.45
CA TYR A 131 6.35 5.98 8.25
C TYR A 131 6.16 4.76 7.36
N GLU A 132 7.05 3.77 7.59
CA GLU A 132 7.10 2.53 6.80
C GLU A 132 5.98 1.58 7.19
N GLY A 133 5.47 0.83 6.20
CA GLY A 133 4.44 -0.18 6.42
C GLY A 133 4.96 -1.38 7.21
N ASP A 134 5.50 -2.35 6.50
CA ASP A 134 6.08 -3.57 7.09
C ASP A 134 7.47 -3.86 6.47
N THR A 135 7.97 -5.09 6.56
CA THR A 135 9.26 -5.50 5.98
C THR A 135 9.12 -6.20 4.62
N SER A 136 7.96 -6.09 3.97
CA SER A 136 7.69 -6.73 2.68
C SER A 136 8.25 -5.94 1.51
N SER A 137 8.16 -6.53 0.31
CA SER A 137 8.50 -5.86 -0.95
C SER A 137 7.64 -4.63 -1.23
N VAL A 138 6.44 -4.53 -0.68
CA VAL A 138 5.56 -3.37 -0.82
C VAL A 138 6.23 -2.11 -0.26
N THR A 139 6.69 -2.16 0.99
CA THR A 139 7.44 -1.07 1.64
C THR A 139 8.74 -0.77 0.88
N THR A 140 9.55 -1.80 0.60
CA THR A 140 10.83 -1.62 -0.12
C THR A 140 10.65 -0.89 -1.45
N LEU A 141 9.67 -1.28 -2.25
CA LEU A 141 9.41 -0.66 -3.55
C LEU A 141 8.90 0.77 -3.42
N ARG A 142 8.08 1.08 -2.40
CA ARG A 142 7.61 2.45 -2.13
C ARG A 142 8.76 3.37 -1.73
N ASP A 143 9.66 2.92 -0.86
CA ASP A 143 10.87 3.66 -0.48
C ASP A 143 11.81 3.87 -1.66
N GLU A 144 12.03 2.82 -2.46
CA GLU A 144 12.82 2.92 -3.68
C GLU A 144 12.22 3.89 -4.69
N GLY A 145 10.91 3.82 -4.94
CA GLY A 145 10.21 4.72 -5.85
C GLY A 145 10.34 6.17 -5.43
N PHE A 146 10.19 6.46 -4.13
CA PHE A 146 10.36 7.80 -3.58
C PHE A 146 11.77 8.34 -3.84
N THR A 147 12.81 7.56 -3.52
CA THR A 147 14.20 7.97 -3.69
C THR A 147 14.63 8.02 -5.15
N LYS A 148 14.22 7.05 -5.99
CA LYS A 148 14.50 7.03 -7.44
C LYS A 148 13.90 8.24 -8.17
N TYR A 149 12.69 8.67 -7.77
CA TYR A 149 12.14 9.90 -8.33
C TYR A 149 12.99 11.11 -7.96
N LEU A 150 13.39 11.25 -6.69
CA LEU A 150 14.20 12.36 -6.22
C LEU A 150 15.59 12.42 -6.88
N THR A 151 16.19 11.29 -7.21
CA THR A 151 17.47 11.22 -7.92
C THR A 151 17.31 11.39 -9.44
N GLY A 152 16.07 11.33 -9.94
CA GLY A 152 15.77 11.44 -11.38
C GLY A 152 15.97 10.15 -12.16
N GLU A 153 15.94 9.01 -11.47
CA GLU A 153 16.02 7.66 -12.07
C GLU A 153 14.64 7.09 -12.44
N LEU A 154 13.57 7.65 -11.85
CA LEU A 154 12.19 7.26 -12.11
C LEU A 154 11.36 8.47 -12.54
N GLU A 155 10.34 8.24 -13.36
CA GLU A 155 9.33 9.24 -13.72
C GLU A 155 7.99 8.93 -13.04
N TYR A 156 7.16 9.94 -12.86
CA TYR A 156 5.76 9.81 -12.49
C TYR A 156 4.90 10.67 -13.43
N ASP A 157 3.82 10.11 -13.96
CA ASP A 157 2.91 10.78 -14.92
C ASP A 157 3.66 11.42 -16.11
N GLY A 158 4.66 10.71 -16.64
CA GLY A 158 5.49 11.17 -17.76
C GLY A 158 6.41 12.35 -17.43
N LYS A 159 6.63 12.65 -16.15
CA LYS A 159 7.51 13.72 -15.68
C LYS A 159 8.61 13.17 -14.78
N THR A 160 9.82 13.67 -15.00
CA THR A 160 10.97 13.49 -14.10
C THR A 160 11.19 14.75 -13.29
N ILE A 161 11.88 14.61 -12.16
CA ILE A 161 12.34 15.78 -11.40
C ILE A 161 13.29 16.65 -12.26
N ALA A 162 13.21 17.97 -12.11
CA ALA A 162 14.10 18.90 -12.83
C ALA A 162 15.57 18.69 -12.43
N ASP A 163 16.50 18.84 -13.38
CA ASP A 163 17.92 18.55 -13.16
C ASP A 163 18.54 19.35 -12.00
N ASP A 164 18.08 20.58 -11.78
CA ASP A 164 18.54 21.45 -10.70
C ASP A 164 17.87 21.19 -9.35
N ALA A 165 16.87 20.30 -9.32
CA ALA A 165 16.16 19.86 -8.14
C ALA A 165 16.46 18.41 -7.72
N LYS A 166 17.32 17.72 -8.48
CA LYS A 166 17.73 16.33 -8.15
C LYS A 166 18.49 16.25 -6.82
N TRP A 167 18.16 15.24 -6.06
CA TRP A 167 18.81 14.93 -4.79
C TRP A 167 20.11 14.15 -5.00
N SER A 168 21.16 14.53 -4.31
CA SER A 168 22.39 13.77 -4.21
C SER A 168 22.29 12.69 -3.12
N GLU A 169 23.25 11.75 -3.09
CA GLU A 169 23.36 10.77 -2.00
C GLU A 169 23.49 11.44 -0.61
N ASP A 170 24.04 12.63 -0.52
CA ASP A 170 24.14 13.38 0.74
C ASP A 170 22.77 13.99 1.11
N ASP A 171 22.01 14.47 0.15
CA ASP A 171 20.66 15.00 0.37
C ASP A 171 19.71 13.90 0.84
N LEU A 172 19.81 12.67 0.30
CA LEU A 172 18.99 11.53 0.72
C LEU A 172 19.17 11.16 2.20
N LYS A 173 20.28 11.54 2.84
CA LYS A 173 20.50 11.32 4.29
C LYS A 173 19.59 12.15 5.18
N SER A 174 18.89 13.15 4.62
CA SER A 174 17.86 13.91 5.34
C SER A 174 16.52 13.19 5.45
N ILE A 175 16.36 12.05 4.76
CA ILE A 175 15.19 11.19 4.89
C ILE A 175 15.39 10.29 6.10
N THR A 176 14.44 10.31 7.02
CA THR A 176 14.42 9.46 8.21
C THR A 176 13.30 8.45 8.09
N TYR A 177 13.61 7.18 8.30
CA TYR A 177 12.66 6.08 8.27
C TYR A 177 12.29 5.64 9.69
N SER A 178 11.02 5.40 9.94
CA SER A 178 10.50 5.01 11.24
C SER A 178 10.88 3.57 11.65
N GLY A 179 11.15 2.72 10.67
CA GLY A 179 11.03 1.28 10.80
C GLY A 179 9.57 0.82 10.72
N ALA A 180 9.36 -0.49 10.58
CA ALA A 180 8.05 -1.08 10.32
C ALA A 180 6.99 -0.70 11.37
N MET A 181 5.89 -0.09 10.91
CA MET A 181 4.70 0.24 11.70
C MET A 181 3.62 -0.83 11.59
N ASN A 182 3.86 -1.91 10.84
CA ASN A 182 2.94 -3.04 10.61
C ASN A 182 1.54 -2.59 10.12
N TRP A 183 1.49 -1.54 9.31
CA TRP A 183 0.26 -0.93 8.80
C TRP A 183 -0.70 -0.50 9.92
N SER A 184 -0.15 -0.26 11.13
CA SER A 184 -0.89 -0.02 12.37
C SER A 184 -1.05 1.47 12.63
N ARG A 185 -2.30 1.95 12.61
CA ARG A 185 -2.70 3.31 13.01
C ARG A 185 -2.24 3.65 14.43
N SER A 186 -2.43 2.71 15.35
CA SER A 186 -2.08 2.93 16.76
C SER A 186 -0.57 3.00 17.01
N ASP A 187 0.22 2.21 16.28
CA ASP A 187 1.67 2.22 16.41
C ASP A 187 2.24 3.52 15.82
N THR A 188 1.73 3.93 14.66
CA THR A 188 2.10 5.21 14.04
C THR A 188 1.72 6.39 14.92
N LYS A 189 0.52 6.38 15.51
CA LYS A 189 0.11 7.41 16.47
C LYS A 189 1.10 7.52 17.62
N THR A 190 1.47 6.39 18.22
CA THR A 190 2.42 6.34 19.34
C THR A 190 3.82 6.82 18.91
N ALA A 191 4.29 6.39 17.75
CA ALA A 191 5.58 6.79 17.20
C ALA A 191 5.62 8.29 16.89
N TYR A 192 4.52 8.83 16.33
CA TYR A 192 4.42 10.25 16.02
C TYR A 192 4.35 11.14 17.28
N GLU A 193 3.59 10.72 18.31
CA GLU A 193 3.59 11.39 19.61
C GLU A 193 5.00 11.40 20.22
N SER A 194 5.74 10.30 20.10
CA SER A 194 7.13 10.21 20.53
C SER A 194 8.06 11.12 19.73
N LEU A 195 7.91 11.19 18.41
CA LEU A 195 8.69 12.05 17.53
C LEU A 195 8.53 13.52 17.94
N LEU A 196 7.30 14.00 18.10
CA LEU A 196 7.00 15.37 18.50
C LEU A 196 7.19 15.63 20.00
N GLY A 197 7.48 14.60 20.79
CA GLY A 197 8.00 14.74 22.16
C GLY A 197 9.33 15.51 22.21
N ASP A 198 10.11 15.48 21.14
CA ASP A 198 11.21 16.42 20.91
C ASP A 198 10.73 17.59 20.01
N ALA A 199 10.55 18.77 20.62
CA ALA A 199 10.04 19.96 19.95
C ALA A 199 10.92 20.45 18.76
N SER A 200 12.17 19.94 18.61
CA SER A 200 13.00 20.24 17.43
C SER A 200 12.44 19.59 16.16
N ASN A 201 11.74 18.45 16.28
CA ASN A 201 11.11 17.76 15.17
C ASN A 201 9.84 18.46 14.62
N ALA A 202 9.31 19.46 15.37
CA ALA A 202 8.20 20.27 14.89
C ALA A 202 8.55 21.14 13.66
N ASP A 203 9.82 21.23 13.29
CA ASP A 203 10.26 21.92 12.07
C ASP A 203 10.25 21.01 10.82
N ILE A 204 10.06 19.68 10.96
CA ILE A 204 9.91 18.74 9.84
C ILE A 204 8.58 19.05 9.14
N LYS A 205 8.66 19.18 7.83
CA LYS A 205 7.52 19.62 7.01
C LYS A 205 6.93 18.51 6.14
N TRP A 206 7.69 17.48 5.81
CA TRP A 206 7.34 16.46 4.83
C TRP A 206 7.18 15.10 5.52
N PHE A 207 5.95 14.58 5.55
CA PHE A 207 5.60 13.32 6.19
C PHE A 207 5.02 12.36 5.16
N TYR A 208 5.79 11.35 4.80
CA TYR A 208 5.35 10.27 3.94
C TYR A 208 4.88 9.10 4.80
N ALA A 209 3.58 8.88 4.87
CA ALA A 209 2.98 7.68 5.42
C ALA A 209 2.70 6.72 4.25
N GLU A 210 3.23 5.52 4.32
CA GLU A 210 3.13 4.56 3.23
C GLU A 210 1.72 4.01 3.02
N ASP A 211 0.81 4.27 3.97
CA ASP A 211 -0.58 3.91 3.82
C ASP A 211 -1.51 4.90 4.56
N ASP A 212 -2.81 4.83 4.26
CA ASP A 212 -3.81 5.74 4.83
C ASP A 212 -4.06 5.51 6.31
N GLU A 213 -3.90 4.27 6.82
CA GLU A 213 -3.98 3.97 8.25
C GLU A 213 -2.85 4.67 9.02
N LEU A 214 -1.63 4.68 8.46
CA LEU A 214 -0.49 5.38 9.06
C LEU A 214 -0.72 6.90 9.03
N ALA A 215 -1.26 7.43 7.92
CA ALA A 215 -1.63 8.84 7.83
C ALA A 215 -2.71 9.23 8.86
N MET A 216 -3.73 8.38 9.05
CA MET A 216 -4.74 8.59 10.08
C MET A 216 -4.16 8.55 11.50
N GLY A 217 -3.14 7.69 11.75
CA GLY A 217 -2.42 7.66 13.01
C GLY A 217 -1.78 9.01 13.36
N ILE A 218 -1.18 9.68 12.37
CA ILE A 218 -0.62 11.04 12.50
C ILE A 218 -1.71 12.05 12.85
N LEU A 219 -2.83 12.03 12.14
CA LEU A 219 -3.95 12.96 12.36
C LEU A 219 -4.57 12.76 13.75
N GLU A 220 -4.75 11.51 14.18
CA GLU A 220 -5.24 11.18 15.52
C GLU A 220 -4.28 11.60 16.64
N ALA A 221 -2.96 11.50 16.44
CA ALA A 221 -1.97 12.00 17.39
C ALA A 221 -2.10 13.52 17.58
N LEU A 222 -2.26 14.25 16.48
CA LEU A 222 -2.46 15.71 16.51
C LEU A 222 -3.80 16.11 17.13
N GLN A 223 -4.85 15.31 16.93
CA GLN A 223 -6.14 15.55 17.58
C GLN A 223 -6.11 15.20 19.08
N GLY A 224 -5.26 14.25 19.46
CA GLY A 224 -5.13 13.75 20.82
C GLY A 224 -4.37 14.70 21.76
N GLY A 225 -4.20 14.24 22.99
CA GLY A 225 -3.49 14.97 24.06
C GLY A 225 -2.07 14.46 24.32
N GLY A 226 -1.49 13.62 23.44
CA GLY A 226 -0.15 13.04 23.60
C GLY A 226 0.99 14.01 23.26
N ILE A 227 0.71 15.08 22.52
CA ILE A 227 1.66 16.13 22.13
C ILE A 227 1.30 17.41 22.86
N ASP A 228 2.31 18.10 23.42
CA ASP A 228 2.05 19.38 24.08
C ASP A 228 1.57 20.46 23.11
N ASP A 229 0.70 21.35 23.59
CA ASP A 229 0.01 22.33 22.73
C ASP A 229 0.99 23.28 22.03
N ALA A 230 2.10 23.66 22.63
CA ALA A 230 3.07 24.59 22.04
C ALA A 230 3.83 23.91 20.88
N THR A 231 4.20 22.65 21.03
CA THR A 231 4.82 21.86 19.96
C THR A 231 3.85 21.63 18.82
N LYS A 232 2.59 21.29 19.12
CA LYS A 232 1.53 21.13 18.13
C LYS A 232 1.26 22.43 17.34
N GLU A 233 1.15 23.56 18.04
CA GLU A 233 0.94 24.87 17.40
C GLU A 233 2.14 25.24 16.51
N LYS A 234 3.38 25.00 16.97
CA LYS A 234 4.58 25.22 16.17
C LYS A 234 4.57 24.34 14.91
N PHE A 235 4.28 23.04 15.05
CA PHE A 235 4.23 22.10 13.93
C PHE A 235 3.20 22.51 12.87
N LEU A 236 1.96 22.71 13.28
CA LEU A 236 0.87 23.09 12.38
C LEU A 236 1.10 24.49 11.76
N GLY A 237 1.75 25.40 12.50
CA GLY A 237 2.14 26.72 12.01
C GLY A 237 3.15 26.68 10.85
N ASN A 238 3.87 25.57 10.65
CA ASN A 238 4.77 25.35 9.51
C ASN A 238 4.04 24.87 8.25
N ALA A 239 2.73 24.65 8.31
CA ALA A 239 1.92 24.09 7.22
C ALA A 239 2.56 22.81 6.64
N PRO A 240 2.64 21.71 7.43
CA PRO A 240 3.25 20.46 7.00
C PRO A 240 2.47 19.80 5.86
N TYR A 241 3.10 18.85 5.17
CA TYR A 241 2.49 18.05 4.12
C TYR A 241 2.45 16.58 4.56
N LEU A 242 1.38 15.89 4.21
CA LEU A 242 1.16 14.48 4.53
C LEU A 242 0.68 13.73 3.29
N THR A 243 1.31 12.60 2.99
CA THR A 243 0.81 11.67 2.00
C THR A 243 0.41 10.36 2.68
N GLY A 244 -0.65 9.74 2.18
CA GLY A 244 -1.07 8.38 2.47
C GLY A 244 -1.16 7.56 1.19
N CYS A 245 -1.63 6.33 1.30
CA CYS A 245 -1.89 5.45 0.17
C CYS A 245 -2.96 4.43 0.54
N GLY A 246 -3.89 4.16 -0.37
CA GLY A 246 -4.90 3.12 -0.16
C GLY A 246 -6.25 3.47 -0.77
N GLY A 247 -6.88 4.52 -0.29
CA GLY A 247 -8.25 4.88 -0.59
C GLY A 247 -9.21 4.63 0.57
N LEU A 248 -8.68 4.70 1.79
CA LEU A 248 -9.45 4.55 3.03
C LEU A 248 -10.52 5.64 3.15
N ASP A 249 -11.78 5.26 3.39
CA ASP A 249 -12.90 6.23 3.46
C ASP A 249 -12.70 7.30 4.54
N GLU A 250 -12.06 6.96 5.66
CA GLU A 250 -11.77 7.92 6.73
C GLU A 250 -10.78 9.00 6.29
N LEU A 251 -9.72 8.67 5.54
CA LEU A 251 -8.81 9.68 5.00
C LEU A 251 -9.48 10.46 3.85
N TYR A 252 -10.30 9.80 3.04
CA TYR A 252 -11.09 10.49 2.01
C TYR A 252 -12.13 11.43 2.64
N ALA A 253 -12.69 11.11 3.81
CA ALA A 253 -13.53 12.05 4.57
C ALA A 253 -12.75 13.29 5.04
N VAL A 254 -11.47 13.13 5.40
CA VAL A 254 -10.58 14.28 5.67
C VAL A 254 -10.40 15.12 4.41
N LEU A 255 -10.10 14.49 3.27
CA LEU A 255 -9.93 15.20 1.99
C LEU A 255 -11.21 15.90 1.52
N ARG A 256 -12.39 15.34 1.82
CA ARG A 256 -13.70 15.98 1.56
C ARG A 256 -14.03 17.11 2.54
N GLY A 257 -13.24 17.31 3.59
CA GLY A 257 -13.51 18.30 4.64
C GLY A 257 -14.65 17.91 5.59
N GLU A 258 -14.88 16.62 5.79
CA GLU A 258 -15.95 16.06 6.62
C GLU A 258 -15.46 15.69 8.03
N SER A 259 -14.15 15.47 8.20
CA SER A 259 -13.52 15.10 9.46
C SER A 259 -12.16 15.78 9.63
N PHE A 260 -11.65 15.86 10.86
CA PHE A 260 -10.35 16.46 11.23
C PHE A 260 -10.13 17.88 10.70
N THR A 261 -11.17 18.63 10.36
CA THR A 261 -11.08 19.94 9.69
C THR A 261 -10.20 20.94 10.44
N ASP A 262 -10.29 20.99 11.78
CA ASP A 262 -9.50 21.90 12.61
C ASP A 262 -7.98 21.66 12.51
N ILE A 263 -7.58 20.46 12.11
CA ILE A 263 -6.18 20.03 11.92
C ILE A 263 -5.82 20.08 10.43
N ALA A 264 -6.61 19.45 9.58
CA ALA A 264 -6.34 19.32 8.16
C ALA A 264 -6.22 20.68 7.44
N ASP A 265 -7.02 21.67 7.82
CA ASP A 265 -6.96 23.04 7.28
C ASP A 265 -5.65 23.78 7.59
N GLN A 266 -4.84 23.27 8.53
CA GLN A 266 -3.54 23.84 8.86
C GLN A 266 -2.38 23.16 8.13
N PHE A 267 -2.64 22.03 7.44
CA PHE A 267 -1.65 21.41 6.56
C PHE A 267 -1.48 22.23 5.28
N GLY A 268 -0.27 22.23 4.72
CA GLY A 268 -0.01 22.72 3.37
C GLY A 268 -0.71 21.87 2.32
N GLY A 269 -0.87 20.58 2.61
CA GLY A 269 -1.63 19.64 1.81
C GLY A 269 -1.62 18.24 2.40
N ILE A 270 -2.74 17.54 2.21
CA ILE A 270 -2.90 16.11 2.51
C ILE A 270 -3.35 15.44 1.22
N VAL A 271 -2.75 14.30 0.87
CA VAL A 271 -3.13 13.49 -0.28
C VAL A 271 -3.07 12.00 0.06
N SER A 272 -3.83 11.20 -0.68
CA SER A 272 -3.69 9.74 -0.72
C SER A 272 -3.29 9.33 -2.14
N VAL A 273 -2.57 8.22 -2.27
CA VAL A 273 -2.28 7.61 -3.57
C VAL A 273 -3.11 6.35 -3.70
N THR A 274 -3.72 6.10 -4.85
CA THR A 274 -4.62 4.95 -5.01
C THR A 274 -3.89 3.61 -4.87
N TYR A 275 -4.45 2.71 -4.07
CA TYR A 275 -4.05 1.31 -3.93
C TYR A 275 -5.27 0.50 -3.49
N SER A 276 -6.17 0.25 -4.44
CA SER A 276 -7.49 -0.29 -4.12
C SER A 276 -7.45 -1.77 -3.75
N PRO A 277 -8.07 -2.21 -2.65
CA PRO A 277 -8.24 -3.63 -2.32
C PRO A 277 -9.09 -4.38 -3.36
N ALA A 278 -9.85 -3.68 -4.20
CA ALA A 278 -10.60 -4.28 -5.31
C ALA A 278 -9.71 -4.90 -6.39
N MET A 279 -8.39 -4.68 -6.37
CA MET A 279 -7.41 -5.38 -7.25
C MET A 279 -7.54 -6.92 -7.15
N ILE A 280 -8.03 -7.44 -6.03
CA ILE A 280 -8.29 -8.89 -5.88
C ILE A 280 -9.31 -9.41 -6.90
N GLN A 281 -10.28 -8.60 -7.28
CA GLN A 281 -11.25 -8.98 -8.31
C GLN A 281 -10.58 -9.17 -9.67
N THR A 282 -9.57 -8.36 -9.99
CA THR A 282 -8.71 -8.53 -11.17
C THR A 282 -7.95 -9.85 -11.10
N ALA A 283 -7.33 -10.18 -9.96
CA ALA A 283 -6.59 -11.42 -9.80
C ALA A 283 -7.48 -12.68 -9.96
N ILE A 284 -8.72 -12.62 -9.43
CA ILE A 284 -9.70 -13.70 -9.63
C ILE A 284 -10.12 -13.77 -11.10
N GLN A 285 -10.32 -12.62 -11.76
CA GLN A 285 -10.69 -12.57 -13.18
C GLN A 285 -9.57 -13.11 -14.08
N ASP A 286 -8.31 -12.76 -13.81
CA ASP A 286 -7.16 -13.29 -14.54
C ASP A 286 -7.08 -14.82 -14.46
N MET A 287 -7.36 -15.39 -13.28
CA MET A 287 -7.45 -16.85 -13.16
C MET A 287 -8.62 -17.44 -13.95
N VAL A 288 -9.79 -16.82 -13.92
CA VAL A 288 -10.96 -17.27 -14.72
C VAL A 288 -10.64 -17.18 -16.21
N ASP A 289 -10.04 -16.10 -16.66
CA ASP A 289 -9.68 -15.90 -18.07
C ASP A 289 -8.64 -16.93 -18.54
N TYR A 290 -7.66 -17.25 -17.70
CA TYR A 290 -6.70 -18.32 -17.97
C TYR A 290 -7.38 -19.69 -18.10
N LEU A 291 -8.29 -20.04 -17.18
CA LEU A 291 -9.03 -21.29 -17.22
C LEU A 291 -9.98 -21.38 -18.46
N ASP A 292 -10.46 -20.26 -18.93
CA ASP A 292 -11.23 -20.13 -20.17
C ASP A 292 -10.34 -20.21 -21.45
N GLY A 293 -9.01 -20.29 -21.29
CA GLY A 293 -8.05 -20.35 -22.40
C GLY A 293 -7.82 -19.02 -23.09
N LYS A 294 -8.09 -17.89 -22.41
CA LYS A 294 -7.77 -16.53 -22.87
C LYS A 294 -6.31 -16.18 -22.53
N ASP A 295 -5.76 -15.23 -23.26
CA ASP A 295 -4.46 -14.65 -22.92
C ASP A 295 -4.59 -13.79 -21.67
N VAL A 296 -3.65 -13.97 -20.72
CA VAL A 296 -3.57 -13.21 -19.46
C VAL A 296 -2.20 -12.53 -19.39
N GLU A 297 -2.18 -11.29 -18.94
CA GLU A 297 -0.96 -10.54 -18.72
C GLU A 297 -0.23 -11.08 -17.48
N GLN A 298 1.06 -11.44 -17.63
CA GLN A 298 1.82 -12.04 -16.54
C GLN A 298 2.16 -11.03 -15.44
N ASP A 299 2.53 -9.80 -15.80
CA ASP A 299 2.73 -8.69 -14.87
C ASP A 299 1.61 -7.68 -15.03
N HIS A 300 0.51 -7.89 -14.33
CA HIS A 300 -0.65 -7.02 -14.34
C HIS A 300 -0.49 -5.90 -13.31
N VAL A 301 0.20 -4.83 -13.72
CA VAL A 301 0.49 -3.68 -12.84
C VAL A 301 -0.63 -2.66 -12.93
N ILE A 302 -1.27 -2.37 -11.79
CA ILE A 302 -2.33 -1.37 -11.68
C ILE A 302 -1.70 -0.03 -11.34
N ALA A 303 -1.82 0.94 -12.25
CA ALA A 303 -1.28 2.28 -12.09
C ALA A 303 -1.88 3.00 -10.87
N CYS A 304 -1.08 3.85 -10.24
CA CYS A 304 -1.50 4.67 -9.11
C CYS A 304 -1.79 6.11 -9.54
N GLU A 305 -2.67 6.78 -8.80
CA GLU A 305 -3.06 8.17 -9.02
C GLU A 305 -3.13 8.93 -7.69
N ILE A 306 -2.79 10.23 -7.72
CA ILE A 306 -2.87 11.10 -6.54
C ILE A 306 -4.32 11.57 -6.34
N VAL A 307 -4.85 11.28 -5.16
CA VAL A 307 -6.16 11.75 -4.71
C VAL A 307 -5.98 12.85 -3.67
N ASN A 308 -6.63 13.97 -3.90
CA ASN A 308 -6.58 15.16 -3.06
C ASN A 308 -7.99 15.76 -2.88
N LYS A 309 -8.10 16.87 -2.14
CA LYS A 309 -9.38 17.54 -1.87
C LYS A 309 -10.17 17.95 -3.12
N ASP A 310 -9.49 18.15 -4.26
CA ASP A 310 -10.13 18.68 -5.47
C ASP A 310 -10.73 17.54 -6.32
N ASN A 311 -10.18 16.33 -6.24
CA ASN A 311 -10.61 15.17 -7.05
C ASN A 311 -11.15 13.97 -6.24
N VAL A 312 -11.10 13.99 -4.90
CA VAL A 312 -11.50 12.85 -4.05
C VAL A 312 -12.92 12.32 -4.31
N LYS A 313 -13.81 13.16 -4.86
CA LYS A 313 -15.19 12.77 -5.18
C LYS A 313 -15.30 11.86 -6.40
N ASP A 314 -14.23 11.78 -7.20
CA ASP A 314 -14.18 11.00 -8.42
C ASP A 314 -13.62 9.58 -8.16
N TYR A 315 -13.14 9.33 -6.94
CA TYR A 315 -12.52 8.05 -6.54
C TYR A 315 -13.37 7.29 -5.53
N PRO A 316 -13.54 5.96 -5.71
CA PRO A 316 -14.16 5.12 -4.70
C PRO A 316 -13.26 5.02 -3.47
N SER A 317 -13.88 4.89 -2.29
CA SER A 317 -13.22 4.57 -1.02
C SER A 317 -13.67 3.21 -0.50
N PHE A 318 -12.98 2.65 0.48
CA PHE A 318 -13.32 1.37 1.11
C PHE A 318 -13.34 1.48 2.63
#